data_2661a7f108c424888a107a72f1c61574
#
_entry.id   2661a7f108c424888a107a72f1c61574
#
_cell.length_a   1.000
_cell.length_b   1.000
_cell.length_c   1.000
_cell.angle_alpha   90.00
_cell.angle_beta   90.00
_cell.angle_gamma   90.00
#
_symmetry.space_group_name_H-M   'P 1'
#
loop_
_entity.id
_entity.type
_entity.pdbx_description
1 polymer ?
#
loop_
_entity_poly.entity_id
_entity_poly.type
_entity_poly.pdbx_seq_one_letter_code
_entity_poly.pdbx_strand_id
1 'polypeptide(L)'
;MCMFINIGGGRSIDVIYIMECKEEKNYYNAAMRQINGDSLCLSTYQYLKRNEEWIGRYENFLKGKRSLPLLYDPFFKKIFNPVERRDRLSELVSCLLGQKVTVLEVFPNEDSQFLGVMIIMDMVVMMADGSIANIEIQKISYDFPAERISCYSADLVLRQYKMITGKNQGRKHEASMNGSSKPSYKDMRNVHTIILFEDSNKSLISDMDKALYFHVGKTRFNTGVKIELLQDFVLVSLDTFRKYRYSDIREGRTEITDYDYDSSQYNDELVSEKMKRDRLKFLSLFVAETPQEIDRLIEIFPDLESVRQDINEYLERPGEVLSMFSEALRILDRNTAELMVDRMKDEMEALKVQKDELKAQNEELKSSSEEKDAEIARLKKLLEEQNK
;
A
#
# COMPACT_ATOMS: atom_id res chain seq x y z
N MET A 1 -17.67 -32.51 8.84
CA MET A 1 -18.19 -33.86 8.46
C MET A 1 -19.60 -33.66 7.93
N CYS A 2 -19.70 -33.40 6.64
CA CYS A 2 -21.01 -33.18 5.99
C CYS A 2 -21.74 -34.48 5.81
N MET A 3 -22.87 -34.66 6.50
CA MET A 3 -23.82 -35.76 6.25
C MET A 3 -24.75 -35.31 5.13
N PHE A 4 -24.63 -35.90 3.97
CA PHE A 4 -25.63 -35.79 2.90
C PHE A 4 -26.82 -36.71 3.24
N ILE A 5 -27.94 -36.13 3.59
CA ILE A 5 -29.21 -36.85 3.63
C ILE A 5 -29.97 -36.47 2.36
N ASN A 6 -30.02 -37.41 1.43
CA ASN A 6 -30.80 -37.28 0.22
C ASN A 6 -32.27 -37.66 0.52
N ILE A 7 -33.12 -36.64 0.62
CA ILE A 7 -34.56 -36.83 0.65
C ILE A 7 -35.14 -36.07 -0.54
N GLY A 8 -35.64 -36.82 -1.52
CA GLY A 8 -36.23 -36.27 -2.72
C GLY A 8 -37.35 -35.28 -2.43
N GLY A 9 -37.34 -34.16 -3.17
CA GLY A 9 -38.43 -33.19 -3.26
C GLY A 9 -38.17 -31.87 -2.55
N GLY A 10 -37.58 -30.92 -3.26
CA GLY A 10 -37.93 -29.48 -3.21
C GLY A 10 -37.69 -28.63 -1.94
N ARG A 11 -37.05 -29.15 -0.88
CA ARG A 11 -36.88 -28.38 0.39
C ARG A 11 -35.47 -28.37 1.00
N SER A 12 -34.44 -28.74 0.29
CA SER A 12 -33.07 -28.83 0.87
C SER A 12 -32.34 -27.47 0.99
N ILE A 13 -32.75 -26.47 0.22
CA ILE A 13 -32.08 -25.15 0.21
C ILE A 13 -32.42 -24.35 1.48
N ASP A 14 -33.66 -24.45 1.97
CA ASP A 14 -34.09 -23.68 3.15
C ASP A 14 -33.46 -24.16 4.47
N VAL A 15 -33.14 -25.46 4.59
CA VAL A 15 -32.59 -26.02 5.83
C VAL A 15 -31.10 -25.67 6.00
N ILE A 16 -30.33 -25.67 4.92
CA ILE A 16 -28.90 -25.27 4.95
C ILE A 16 -28.80 -23.76 5.28
N TYR A 17 -29.61 -22.92 4.65
CA TYR A 17 -29.65 -21.48 4.89
C TYR A 17 -30.11 -21.14 6.34
N ILE A 18 -31.02 -21.92 6.91
CA ILE A 18 -31.48 -21.73 8.30
C ILE A 18 -30.40 -22.18 9.32
N MET A 19 -29.59 -23.19 9.02
CA MET A 19 -28.52 -23.63 9.90
C MET A 19 -27.36 -22.62 9.87
N GLU A 20 -26.93 -22.15 8.70
CA GLU A 20 -25.92 -21.09 8.56
C GLU A 20 -26.38 -19.80 9.25
N CYS A 21 -27.61 -19.35 9.06
CA CYS A 21 -28.16 -18.19 9.76
C CYS A 21 -28.24 -18.35 11.29
N LYS A 22 -28.34 -19.58 11.83
CA LYS A 22 -28.33 -19.82 13.27
C LYS A 22 -26.94 -19.79 13.88
N GLU A 23 -25.91 -20.29 13.17
CA GLU A 23 -24.52 -20.20 13.60
C GLU A 23 -24.01 -18.75 13.53
N GLU A 24 -24.25 -18.01 12.45
CA GLU A 24 -23.93 -16.60 12.29
C GLU A 24 -24.45 -15.74 13.44
N LYS A 25 -25.72 -15.92 13.82
CA LYS A 25 -26.32 -15.22 14.98
C LYS A 25 -25.66 -15.57 16.31
N ASN A 26 -25.08 -16.75 16.41
CA ASN A 26 -24.51 -17.21 17.67
C ASN A 26 -23.15 -16.55 17.95
N TYR A 27 -22.26 -16.43 16.94
CA TYR A 27 -20.98 -15.74 17.07
C TYR A 27 -21.15 -14.25 17.35
N TYR A 28 -21.98 -13.55 16.59
CA TYR A 28 -22.25 -12.13 16.79
C TYR A 28 -22.80 -11.85 18.20
N ASN A 29 -23.77 -12.63 18.66
CA ASN A 29 -24.35 -12.45 19.99
C ASN A 29 -23.36 -12.75 21.12
N ALA A 30 -22.49 -13.74 20.96
CA ALA A 30 -21.44 -14.07 21.91
C ALA A 30 -20.41 -12.94 22.00
N ALA A 31 -19.96 -12.42 20.84
CA ALA A 31 -19.05 -11.31 20.75
C ALA A 31 -19.62 -10.04 21.42
N MET A 32 -20.88 -9.71 21.16
CA MET A 32 -21.54 -8.54 21.78
C MET A 32 -21.70 -8.68 23.31
N ARG A 33 -21.85 -9.90 23.84
CA ARG A 33 -21.84 -10.13 25.29
C ARG A 33 -20.47 -9.85 25.90
N GLN A 34 -19.39 -10.28 25.25
CA GLN A 34 -18.01 -10.03 25.71
C GLN A 34 -17.71 -8.52 25.68
N ILE A 35 -18.06 -7.83 24.59
CA ILE A 35 -17.85 -6.38 24.43
C ILE A 35 -18.62 -5.60 25.51
N ASN A 36 -19.86 -5.95 25.76
CA ASN A 36 -20.68 -5.28 26.77
C ASN A 36 -20.22 -5.57 28.20
N GLY A 37 -19.52 -6.69 28.43
CA GLY A 37 -18.95 -7.07 29.71
C GLY A 37 -17.62 -6.40 30.05
N ASP A 38 -16.96 -5.77 29.06
CA ASP A 38 -15.66 -5.11 29.23
C ASP A 38 -15.79 -3.61 28.88
N SER A 39 -15.46 -2.77 29.84
CA SER A 39 -15.61 -1.31 29.70
C SER A 39 -14.71 -0.72 28.63
N LEU A 40 -13.50 -1.27 28.41
CA LEU A 40 -12.57 -0.85 27.40
C LEU A 40 -13.07 -1.25 26.00
N CYS A 41 -13.51 -2.50 25.85
CA CYS A 41 -14.13 -2.98 24.62
C CYS A 41 -15.37 -2.18 24.27
N LEU A 42 -16.22 -1.88 25.26
CA LEU A 42 -17.45 -1.08 25.05
C LEU A 42 -17.12 0.33 24.58
N SER A 43 -16.14 1.01 25.20
CA SER A 43 -15.71 2.34 24.77
C SER A 43 -15.12 2.34 23.35
N THR A 44 -14.34 1.33 23.01
CA THR A 44 -13.77 1.13 21.66
C THR A 44 -14.87 0.87 20.63
N TYR A 45 -15.86 0.06 20.96
CA TYR A 45 -17.03 -0.18 20.12
C TYR A 45 -17.84 1.10 19.88
N GLN A 46 -18.06 1.90 20.92
CA GLN A 46 -18.73 3.19 20.79
C GLN A 46 -17.96 4.19 19.94
N TYR A 47 -16.63 4.17 20.03
CA TYR A 47 -15.80 4.98 19.12
C TYR A 47 -15.97 4.52 17.67
N LEU A 48 -15.85 3.22 17.38
CA LEU A 48 -16.00 2.67 16.04
C LEU A 48 -17.41 2.95 15.47
N LYS A 49 -18.44 2.94 16.32
CA LYS A 49 -19.84 3.21 15.94
C LYS A 49 -20.07 4.62 15.39
N ARG A 50 -19.16 5.56 15.62
CA ARG A 50 -19.24 6.91 15.02
C ARG A 50 -19.02 6.91 13.52
N ASN A 51 -18.42 5.85 12.99
CA ASN A 51 -18.20 5.65 11.56
C ASN A 51 -19.02 4.44 11.08
N GLU A 52 -20.10 4.71 10.32
CA GLU A 52 -21.06 3.68 9.87
C GLU A 52 -20.41 2.61 9.01
N GLU A 53 -19.45 2.97 8.18
CA GLU A 53 -18.74 2.02 7.32
C GLU A 53 -17.90 1.06 8.16
N TRP A 54 -17.11 1.57 9.10
CA TRP A 54 -16.19 0.76 9.89
C TRP A 54 -16.88 -0.13 10.90
N ILE A 55 -17.93 0.36 11.56
CA ILE A 55 -18.76 -0.49 12.42
C ILE A 55 -19.45 -1.57 11.61
N GLY A 56 -19.93 -1.23 10.40
CA GLY A 56 -20.54 -2.19 9.49
C GLY A 56 -19.55 -3.27 9.03
N ARG A 57 -18.30 -2.92 8.73
CA ARG A 57 -17.22 -3.87 8.40
C ARG A 57 -16.98 -4.85 9.56
N TYR A 58 -16.83 -4.34 10.79
CA TYR A 58 -16.61 -5.14 11.98
C TYR A 58 -17.77 -6.09 12.26
N GLU A 59 -19.01 -5.58 12.26
CA GLU A 59 -20.19 -6.41 12.50
C GLU A 59 -20.40 -7.47 11.41
N ASN A 60 -20.12 -7.13 10.13
CA ASN A 60 -20.22 -8.09 9.04
C ASN A 60 -19.13 -9.18 9.13
N PHE A 61 -17.95 -8.85 9.66
CA PHE A 61 -16.94 -9.85 9.98
C PHE A 61 -17.46 -10.82 11.04
N LEU A 62 -17.99 -10.33 12.17
CA LEU A 62 -18.55 -11.16 13.23
C LEU A 62 -19.75 -12.01 12.76
N LYS A 63 -20.46 -11.56 11.75
CA LYS A 63 -21.59 -12.29 11.12
C LYS A 63 -21.13 -13.26 10.01
N GLY A 64 -19.82 -13.39 9.76
CA GLY A 64 -19.29 -14.23 8.68
C GLY A 64 -19.62 -13.76 7.26
N LYS A 65 -20.06 -12.50 7.10
CA LYS A 65 -20.44 -11.92 5.80
C LYS A 65 -19.27 -11.25 5.09
N ARG A 66 -18.27 -10.81 5.84
CA ARG A 66 -17.03 -10.24 5.32
C ARG A 66 -15.83 -10.87 5.99
N SER A 67 -14.72 -10.90 5.28
CA SER A 67 -13.42 -11.28 5.79
C SER A 67 -12.71 -10.10 6.47
N LEU A 68 -11.54 -10.34 7.07
CA LEU A 68 -10.67 -9.28 7.56
C LEU A 68 -10.14 -8.44 6.40
N PRO A 69 -10.09 -7.12 6.53
CA PRO A 69 -9.57 -6.24 5.49
C PRO A 69 -8.03 -6.24 5.52
N LEU A 70 -7.42 -7.22 4.87
CA LEU A 70 -5.98 -7.53 4.97
C LEU A 70 -5.06 -6.40 4.50
N LEU A 71 -5.56 -5.47 3.70
CA LEU A 71 -4.80 -4.31 3.22
C LEU A 71 -4.70 -3.18 4.26
N TYR A 72 -5.22 -3.31 5.46
CA TYR A 72 -5.00 -2.35 6.54
C TYR A 72 -3.90 -2.84 7.48
N ASP A 73 -3.02 -1.94 7.87
CA ASP A 73 -1.80 -2.23 8.62
C ASP A 73 -1.98 -3.17 9.83
N PRO A 74 -2.97 -2.99 10.73
CA PRO A 74 -3.14 -3.90 11.85
C PRO A 74 -3.46 -5.34 11.44
N PHE A 75 -4.22 -5.53 10.35
CA PHE A 75 -4.58 -6.87 9.85
C PHE A 75 -3.44 -7.48 9.06
N PHE A 76 -2.77 -6.69 8.20
CA PHE A 76 -1.62 -7.13 7.43
C PHE A 76 -0.51 -7.66 8.36
N LYS A 77 -0.13 -6.89 9.38
CA LYS A 77 0.90 -7.26 10.35
C LYS A 77 0.56 -8.51 11.17
N LYS A 78 -0.73 -8.81 11.37
CA LYS A 78 -1.16 -10.03 12.06
C LYS A 78 -1.10 -11.26 11.16
N ILE A 79 -1.62 -11.17 9.94
CA ILE A 79 -1.67 -12.30 9.00
C ILE A 79 -0.29 -12.61 8.40
N PHE A 80 0.54 -11.58 8.23
CA PHE A 80 1.94 -11.70 7.78
C PHE A 80 2.93 -11.43 8.92
N ASN A 81 2.62 -11.94 10.12
CA ASN A 81 3.44 -11.74 11.30
C ASN A 81 4.88 -12.28 11.09
N PRO A 82 5.91 -11.42 11.26
CA PRO A 82 7.29 -11.81 10.96
C PRO A 82 7.88 -12.84 11.94
N VAL A 83 7.25 -13.04 13.07
CA VAL A 83 7.68 -14.02 14.10
C VAL A 83 6.94 -15.34 13.88
N GLU A 84 5.62 -15.30 13.83
CA GLU A 84 4.76 -16.49 13.81
C GLU A 84 4.51 -17.01 12.38
N ARG A 85 4.56 -16.13 11.38
CA ARG A 85 4.25 -16.42 9.96
C ARG A 85 5.37 -15.95 9.02
N ARG A 86 6.63 -16.07 9.47
CA ARG A 86 7.83 -15.64 8.72
C ARG A 86 7.91 -16.27 7.33
N ASP A 87 7.55 -17.54 7.22
CA ASP A 87 7.60 -18.26 5.94
C ASP A 87 6.59 -17.67 4.94
N ARG A 88 5.37 -17.37 5.40
CA ARG A 88 4.34 -16.70 4.59
C ARG A 88 4.80 -15.31 4.13
N LEU A 89 5.39 -14.53 5.03
CA LEU A 89 5.93 -13.21 4.69
C LEU A 89 7.09 -13.33 3.70
N SER A 90 7.99 -14.30 3.88
CA SER A 90 9.10 -14.57 2.96
C SER A 90 8.59 -15.00 1.58
N GLU A 91 7.53 -15.79 1.51
CA GLU A 91 6.90 -16.21 0.25
C GLU A 91 6.26 -15.02 -0.47
N LEU A 92 5.54 -14.15 0.26
CA LEU A 92 4.98 -12.91 -0.28
C LEU A 92 6.07 -12.03 -0.87
N VAL A 93 7.13 -11.74 -0.11
CA VAL A 93 8.22 -10.88 -0.58
C VAL A 93 8.93 -11.52 -1.78
N SER A 94 9.15 -12.84 -1.74
CA SER A 94 9.80 -13.57 -2.86
C SER A 94 9.02 -13.43 -4.15
N CYS A 95 7.71 -13.63 -4.11
CA CYS A 95 6.89 -13.57 -5.33
C CYS A 95 6.73 -12.15 -5.87
N LEU A 96 6.76 -11.12 -5.00
CA LEU A 96 6.73 -9.72 -5.43
C LEU A 96 8.07 -9.27 -6.01
N LEU A 97 9.20 -9.76 -5.49
CA LEU A 97 10.53 -9.43 -6.00
C LEU A 97 10.96 -10.33 -7.18
N GLY A 98 10.22 -11.40 -7.46
CA GLY A 98 10.58 -12.37 -8.50
C GLY A 98 11.85 -13.18 -8.19
N GLN A 99 12.30 -13.19 -6.96
CA GLN A 99 13.49 -13.94 -6.50
C GLN A 99 13.25 -14.54 -5.11
N LYS A 100 13.83 -15.72 -4.87
CA LYS A 100 13.69 -16.38 -3.57
C LYS A 100 14.44 -15.59 -2.49
N VAL A 101 13.70 -15.11 -1.49
CA VAL A 101 14.25 -14.41 -0.33
C VAL A 101 13.75 -15.04 0.97
N THR A 102 14.48 -14.82 2.05
CA THR A 102 14.06 -15.21 3.40
C THR A 102 14.10 -13.97 4.27
N VAL A 103 12.96 -13.60 4.85
CA VAL A 103 12.86 -12.50 5.81
C VAL A 103 13.48 -12.94 7.13
N LEU A 104 14.42 -12.16 7.67
CA LEU A 104 15.05 -12.41 8.97
C LEU A 104 14.43 -11.58 10.09
N GLU A 105 14.22 -10.29 9.81
CA GLU A 105 13.84 -9.31 10.81
C GLU A 105 12.91 -8.26 10.19
N VAL A 106 12.04 -7.69 11.01
CA VAL A 106 11.24 -6.51 10.68
C VAL A 106 11.71 -5.37 11.55
N PHE A 107 12.03 -4.25 10.91
CA PHE A 107 12.47 -3.05 11.62
C PHE A 107 11.29 -2.28 12.20
N PRO A 108 11.49 -1.59 13.34
CA PRO A 108 10.53 -0.62 13.82
C PRO A 108 10.30 0.49 12.78
N ASN A 109 9.05 0.92 12.64
CA ASN A 109 8.67 1.92 11.64
C ASN A 109 9.24 3.32 11.91
N GLU A 110 9.70 3.60 13.14
CA GLU A 110 9.96 4.94 13.65
C GLU A 110 11.43 5.41 13.55
N ASP A 111 12.33 4.65 12.92
CA ASP A 111 13.78 4.91 13.07
C ASP A 111 14.37 5.95 12.13
N SER A 112 13.61 6.62 11.28
CA SER A 112 14.18 7.64 10.38
C SER A 112 13.69 9.05 10.67
N GLN A 113 14.44 9.73 11.51
CA GLN A 113 14.42 11.18 11.59
C GLN A 113 15.45 11.75 10.59
N PHE A 114 15.00 12.10 9.40
CA PHE A 114 15.81 12.87 8.47
C PHE A 114 15.39 14.35 8.56
N LEU A 115 16.27 15.21 9.06
CA LEU A 115 16.05 16.66 9.22
C LEU A 115 14.76 17.03 10.00
N GLY A 116 14.33 16.20 10.97
CA GLY A 116 13.12 16.45 11.75
C GLY A 116 11.82 16.04 11.05
N VAL A 117 11.88 15.48 9.86
CA VAL A 117 10.72 14.88 9.16
C VAL A 117 10.76 13.38 9.37
N MET A 118 9.68 12.84 9.91
CA MET A 118 9.53 11.40 10.13
C MET A 118 8.92 10.75 8.90
N ILE A 119 9.68 9.85 8.24
CA ILE A 119 9.14 9.00 7.17
C ILE A 119 8.62 7.72 7.84
N ILE A 120 7.31 7.55 7.84
CA ILE A 120 6.66 6.35 8.38
C ILE A 120 6.45 5.39 7.21
N MET A 121 6.94 4.16 7.36
CA MET A 121 6.76 3.06 6.42
C MET A 121 5.93 1.96 7.08
N ASP A 122 5.08 1.26 6.31
CA ASP A 122 4.18 0.25 6.87
C ASP A 122 4.93 -0.97 7.40
N MET A 123 5.83 -1.53 6.61
CA MET A 123 6.65 -2.67 7.04
C MET A 123 8.02 -2.69 6.34
N VAL A 124 9.08 -2.60 7.11
CA VAL A 124 10.47 -2.72 6.60
C VAL A 124 11.06 -4.05 7.05
N VAL A 125 11.49 -4.85 6.10
CA VAL A 125 12.06 -6.19 6.34
C VAL A 125 13.50 -6.27 5.91
N MET A 126 14.33 -6.99 6.66
CA MET A 126 15.68 -7.38 6.29
C MET A 126 15.68 -8.83 5.82
N MET A 127 16.33 -9.08 4.69
CA MET A 127 16.45 -10.41 4.09
C MET A 127 17.79 -11.07 4.44
N ALA A 128 17.87 -12.39 4.23
CA ALA A 128 19.04 -13.19 4.60
C ALA A 128 20.34 -12.79 3.89
N ASP A 129 20.25 -12.23 2.69
CA ASP A 129 21.39 -11.71 1.93
C ASP A 129 21.83 -10.31 2.39
N GLY A 130 21.12 -9.70 3.35
CA GLY A 130 21.35 -8.38 3.87
C GLY A 130 20.66 -7.26 3.09
N SER A 131 19.90 -7.56 2.05
CA SER A 131 19.04 -6.58 1.37
C SER A 131 17.83 -6.21 2.25
N ILE A 132 17.22 -5.06 1.96
CA ILE A 132 16.09 -4.52 2.74
C ILE A 132 14.93 -4.24 1.78
N ALA A 133 13.72 -4.54 2.21
CA ALA A 133 12.52 -4.15 1.49
C ALA A 133 11.57 -3.36 2.39
N ASN A 134 10.93 -2.31 1.86
CA ASN A 134 9.74 -1.71 2.40
C ASN A 134 8.51 -2.26 1.67
N ILE A 135 7.49 -2.65 2.42
CA ILE A 135 6.18 -3.01 1.90
C ILE A 135 5.21 -1.95 2.39
N GLU A 136 4.69 -1.18 1.46
CA GLU A 136 3.77 -0.07 1.71
C GLU A 136 2.41 -0.38 1.10
N ILE A 137 1.33 -0.08 1.83
CA ILE A 137 -0.04 -0.28 1.36
C ILE A 137 -0.71 1.09 1.23
N GLN A 138 -0.93 1.51 -0.01
CA GLN A 138 -1.54 2.80 -0.31
C GLN A 138 -3.04 2.65 -0.56
N LYS A 139 -3.84 3.27 0.32
CA LYS A 139 -5.31 3.14 0.35
C LYS A 139 -6.05 4.13 -0.54
N ILE A 140 -5.50 5.29 -0.77
CA ILE A 140 -6.22 6.43 -1.33
C ILE A 140 -5.70 6.74 -2.72
N SER A 141 -6.61 6.86 -3.68
CA SER A 141 -6.36 7.14 -5.10
C SER A 141 -5.84 8.55 -5.42
N TYR A 142 -5.47 9.32 -4.39
CA TYR A 142 -4.87 10.62 -4.62
C TYR A 142 -3.51 10.49 -5.27
N ASP A 143 -3.09 11.54 -5.96
CA ASP A 143 -1.77 11.68 -6.51
C ASP A 143 -0.71 11.33 -5.46
N PHE A 144 -0.41 10.04 -5.37
CA PHE A 144 0.71 9.57 -4.58
C PHE A 144 1.96 10.04 -5.33
N PRO A 145 2.63 11.09 -4.86
CA PRO A 145 3.67 11.71 -5.63
C PRO A 145 4.84 10.73 -5.78
N ALA A 146 5.40 10.63 -7.00
CA ALA A 146 6.56 9.79 -7.29
C ALA A 146 7.76 10.16 -6.40
N GLU A 147 7.80 11.39 -5.96
CA GLU A 147 8.77 11.92 -5.00
C GLU A 147 8.74 11.16 -3.67
N ARG A 148 7.55 10.77 -3.20
CA ARG A 148 7.40 9.97 -1.98
C ARG A 148 8.00 8.57 -2.13
N ILE A 149 7.85 7.94 -3.28
CA ILE A 149 8.52 6.65 -3.60
C ILE A 149 10.04 6.83 -3.53
N SER A 150 10.53 7.93 -4.10
CA SER A 150 11.96 8.26 -4.08
C SER A 150 12.48 8.49 -2.66
N CYS A 151 11.71 9.16 -1.80
CA CYS A 151 12.05 9.36 -0.39
C CYS A 151 12.10 8.04 0.37
N TYR A 152 11.15 7.13 0.17
CA TYR A 152 11.19 5.80 0.79
C TYR A 152 12.44 5.03 0.39
N SER A 153 12.74 5.00 -0.91
CA SER A 153 13.91 4.30 -1.42
C SER A 153 15.22 4.90 -0.90
N ALA A 154 15.32 6.23 -0.82
CA ALA A 154 16.48 6.92 -0.27
C ALA A 154 16.68 6.61 1.22
N ASP A 155 15.60 6.58 2.01
CA ASP A 155 15.67 6.21 3.43
C ASP A 155 16.15 4.77 3.62
N LEU A 156 15.68 3.82 2.82
CA LEU A 156 16.17 2.45 2.85
C LEU A 156 17.67 2.37 2.59
N VAL A 157 18.19 3.11 1.61
CA VAL A 157 19.65 3.18 1.34
C VAL A 157 20.40 3.72 2.57
N LEU A 158 19.89 4.77 3.19
CA LEU A 158 20.51 5.35 4.40
C LEU A 158 20.44 4.42 5.61
N ARG A 159 19.33 3.70 5.81
CA ARG A 159 19.20 2.67 6.85
C ARG A 159 20.23 1.58 6.66
N GLN A 160 20.37 1.09 5.44
CA GLN A 160 21.36 0.05 5.14
C GLN A 160 22.79 0.54 5.39
N TYR A 161 23.11 1.76 4.98
CA TYR A 161 24.40 2.36 5.26
C TYR A 161 24.67 2.48 6.76
N LYS A 162 23.68 2.94 7.55
CA LYS A 162 23.78 3.01 9.02
C LYS A 162 24.03 1.63 9.64
N MET A 163 23.34 0.58 9.15
CA MET A 163 23.54 -0.77 9.67
C MET A 163 24.95 -1.29 9.44
N ILE A 164 25.52 -1.05 8.27
CA ILE A 164 26.89 -1.47 7.94
C ILE A 164 27.89 -0.72 8.82
N THR A 165 27.74 0.60 8.96
CA THR A 165 28.63 1.42 9.77
C THR A 165 28.43 1.21 11.25
N GLY A 166 27.20 1.03 11.75
CA GLY A 166 26.84 0.79 13.14
C GLY A 166 27.34 -0.55 13.67
N LYS A 167 27.22 -1.62 12.88
CA LYS A 167 27.78 -2.95 13.21
C LYS A 167 29.29 -2.88 13.47
N ASN A 168 29.99 -2.01 12.77
CA ASN A 168 31.41 -1.84 12.95
C ASN A 168 31.79 -0.91 14.13
N GLN A 169 30.87 -0.05 14.59
CA GLN A 169 31.09 0.75 15.82
C GLN A 169 31.03 -0.11 17.09
N GLY A 170 30.09 -1.09 17.16
CA GLY A 170 30.02 -2.07 18.26
C GLY A 170 31.23 -3.03 18.31
N ARG A 171 31.80 -3.35 17.17
CA ARG A 171 32.98 -4.24 17.05
C ARG A 171 34.32 -3.55 17.27
N LYS A 172 34.38 -2.21 17.36
CA LYS A 172 35.65 -1.50 17.61
C LYS A 172 36.31 -1.86 18.94
N HIS A 173 35.57 -2.35 19.93
CA HIS A 173 36.16 -2.84 21.17
C HIS A 173 36.73 -4.27 21.08
N GLU A 174 36.23 -5.12 20.16
CA GLU A 174 36.74 -6.48 19.96
C GLU A 174 37.69 -6.60 18.75
N ALA A 175 37.58 -5.71 17.76
CA ALA A 175 38.34 -5.75 16.51
C ALA A 175 39.76 -5.17 16.59
N SER A 176 40.17 -4.70 17.75
CA SER A 176 41.57 -4.27 18.01
C SER A 176 42.56 -5.42 17.93
N MET A 177 42.09 -6.66 17.86
CA MET A 177 42.94 -7.85 17.79
C MET A 177 42.87 -8.67 16.49
N ASN A 178 41.86 -8.49 15.64
CA ASN A 178 41.74 -9.25 14.39
C ASN A 178 41.30 -8.30 13.26
N GLY A 179 42.22 -7.97 12.37
CA GLY A 179 42.14 -7.09 11.20
C GLY A 179 40.80 -7.05 10.44
N SER A 180 39.75 -6.46 11.03
CA SER A 180 38.47 -6.29 10.39
C SER A 180 38.53 -5.09 9.44
N SER A 181 38.16 -5.31 8.18
CA SER A 181 38.10 -4.32 7.13
C SER A 181 37.16 -3.17 7.55
N LYS A 182 37.55 -1.93 7.21
CA LYS A 182 36.65 -0.75 7.34
C LYS A 182 35.38 -0.97 6.54
N PRO A 183 34.21 -0.45 7.00
CA PRO A 183 32.97 -0.50 6.24
C PRO A 183 33.18 0.07 4.84
N SER A 184 32.73 -0.62 3.83
CA SER A 184 32.83 -0.24 2.43
C SER A 184 31.45 -0.07 1.81
N TYR A 185 31.29 0.85 0.87
CA TYR A 185 30.09 0.92 0.04
C TYR A 185 29.80 -0.39 -0.71
N LYS A 186 30.82 -1.22 -0.93
CA LYS A 186 30.69 -2.55 -1.55
C LYS A 186 29.94 -3.57 -0.68
N ASP A 187 29.80 -3.27 0.62
CA ASP A 187 29.06 -4.13 1.56
C ASP A 187 27.56 -3.86 1.53
N MET A 188 27.15 -2.77 0.85
CA MET A 188 25.72 -2.45 0.67
C MET A 188 25.04 -3.48 -0.25
N ARG A 189 23.77 -3.74 0.04
CA ARG A 189 22.91 -4.65 -0.70
C ARG A 189 21.74 -3.88 -1.28
N ASN A 190 20.99 -4.51 -2.18
CA ASN A 190 19.82 -3.89 -2.79
C ASN A 190 18.79 -3.45 -1.77
N VAL A 191 18.09 -2.40 -2.09
CA VAL A 191 16.93 -1.92 -1.37
C VAL A 191 15.72 -1.95 -2.30
N HIS A 192 14.62 -2.51 -1.80
CA HIS A 192 13.43 -2.73 -2.59
C HIS A 192 12.27 -1.92 -2.01
N THR A 193 11.64 -1.09 -2.82
CA THR A 193 10.43 -0.35 -2.45
C THR A 193 9.23 -1.02 -3.12
N ILE A 194 8.40 -1.69 -2.33
CA ILE A 194 7.20 -2.40 -2.77
C ILE A 194 5.99 -1.60 -2.34
N ILE A 195 5.13 -1.21 -3.28
CA ILE A 195 3.91 -0.47 -2.99
C ILE A 195 2.71 -1.19 -3.59
N LEU A 196 1.74 -1.51 -2.73
CA LEU A 196 0.46 -2.09 -3.10
C LEU A 196 -0.59 -0.99 -3.08
N PHE A 197 -1.10 -0.61 -4.24
CA PHE A 197 -2.18 0.38 -4.37
C PHE A 197 -3.53 -0.33 -4.33
N GLU A 198 -4.35 -0.03 -3.32
CA GLU A 198 -5.75 -0.46 -3.31
C GLU A 198 -6.55 0.27 -4.39
N ASP A 199 -6.34 1.59 -4.49
CA ASP A 199 -6.80 2.45 -5.57
C ASP A 199 -5.58 3.10 -6.23
N SER A 200 -5.42 2.87 -7.52
CA SER A 200 -4.25 3.33 -8.27
C SER A 200 -4.37 4.79 -8.69
N ASN A 201 -3.23 5.47 -8.70
CA ASN A 201 -3.09 6.77 -9.35
C ASN A 201 -3.28 6.64 -10.88
N LYS A 202 -3.85 7.66 -11.49
CA LYS A 202 -4.05 7.71 -12.96
C LYS A 202 -2.74 7.52 -13.75
N SER A 203 -1.60 7.94 -13.21
CA SER A 203 -0.29 7.73 -13.83
C SER A 203 0.15 6.25 -13.91
N LEU A 204 -0.42 5.37 -13.08
CA LEU A 204 -0.19 3.91 -13.13
C LEU A 204 -1.14 3.22 -14.13
N ILE A 205 -2.18 3.90 -14.57
CA ILE A 205 -3.10 3.39 -15.58
C ILE A 205 -2.48 3.72 -16.93
N SER A 206 -1.89 2.72 -17.57
CA SER A 206 -1.36 2.87 -18.92
C SER A 206 -2.48 3.22 -19.91
N ASP A 207 -2.20 4.14 -20.87
CA ASP A 207 -3.06 4.41 -22.02
C ASP A 207 -3.18 3.22 -22.99
N MET A 208 -2.42 2.16 -22.74
CA MET A 208 -2.55 0.91 -23.46
C MET A 208 -3.77 0.14 -22.93
N ASP A 209 -4.61 -0.38 -23.84
CA ASP A 209 -5.84 -1.16 -23.58
C ASP A 209 -5.65 -2.44 -22.74
N LYS A 210 -4.52 -2.62 -22.09
CA LYS A 210 -4.20 -3.77 -21.27
C LYS A 210 -4.23 -3.42 -19.79
N ALA A 211 -4.90 -4.26 -19.02
CA ALA A 211 -5.01 -4.11 -17.57
C ALA A 211 -3.71 -4.51 -16.87
N LEU A 212 -2.69 -3.66 -16.98
CA LEU A 212 -1.40 -3.85 -16.33
C LEU A 212 -1.52 -3.54 -14.85
N TYR A 213 -1.18 -4.47 -14.00
CA TYR A 213 -1.30 -4.32 -12.55
C TYR A 213 0.03 -4.48 -11.80
N PHE A 214 1.08 -4.96 -12.47
CA PHE A 214 2.36 -5.26 -11.84
C PHE A 214 3.49 -4.57 -12.60
N HIS A 215 4.15 -3.62 -11.94
CA HIS A 215 5.18 -2.78 -12.54
C HIS A 215 6.47 -2.93 -11.77
N VAL A 216 7.56 -3.26 -12.46
CA VAL A 216 8.90 -3.36 -11.87
C VAL A 216 9.79 -2.27 -12.46
N GLY A 217 10.39 -1.47 -11.58
CA GLY A 217 11.28 -0.38 -11.94
C GLY A 217 12.71 -0.64 -11.50
N LYS A 218 13.67 -0.44 -12.42
CA LYS A 218 15.12 -0.44 -12.14
C LYS A 218 15.77 0.70 -12.88
N THR A 219 16.84 1.25 -12.33
CA THR A 219 17.60 2.31 -13.00
C THR A 219 18.40 1.74 -14.16
N ARG A 220 18.29 2.38 -15.33
CA ARG A 220 19.05 2.03 -16.54
C ARG A 220 19.60 3.28 -17.20
N PHE A 221 20.74 3.11 -17.85
CA PHE A 221 21.39 4.17 -18.59
C PHE A 221 21.07 4.02 -20.09
N ASN A 222 20.71 5.14 -20.73
CA ASN A 222 20.34 5.20 -22.15
C ASN A 222 21.45 4.75 -23.11
N THR A 223 22.69 4.72 -22.64
CA THR A 223 23.87 4.27 -23.41
C THR A 223 24.11 2.76 -23.32
N GLY A 224 23.28 2.01 -22.57
CA GLY A 224 23.47 0.57 -22.35
C GLY A 224 24.59 0.22 -21.38
N VAL A 225 25.16 1.22 -20.68
CA VAL A 225 26.15 0.97 -19.63
C VAL A 225 25.48 0.18 -18.50
N LYS A 226 26.12 -0.93 -18.11
CA LYS A 226 25.64 -1.83 -17.05
C LYS A 226 26.20 -1.40 -15.70
N ILE A 227 25.62 -0.39 -15.10
CA ILE A 227 25.86 0.00 -13.70
C ILE A 227 24.54 -0.31 -12.95
N GLU A 228 24.60 -1.25 -12.03
CA GLU A 228 23.46 -1.60 -11.19
C GLU A 228 23.43 -0.68 -9.98
N LEU A 229 22.39 0.13 -9.87
CA LEU A 229 22.10 0.89 -8.66
C LEU A 229 21.31 0.01 -7.69
N LEU A 230 21.43 0.32 -6.40
CA LEU A 230 20.87 -0.53 -5.34
C LEU A 230 19.33 -0.49 -5.23
N GLN A 231 18.68 0.43 -5.93
CA GLN A 231 17.27 0.74 -5.76
C GLN A 231 16.40 0.02 -6.80
N ASP A 232 15.54 -0.86 -6.32
CA ASP A 232 14.53 -1.54 -7.10
C ASP A 232 13.13 -1.15 -6.62
N PHE A 233 12.16 -1.10 -7.54
CA PHE A 233 10.78 -0.70 -7.27
C PHE A 233 9.82 -1.77 -7.77
N VAL A 234 8.79 -2.05 -6.97
CA VAL A 234 7.66 -2.89 -7.36
C VAL A 234 6.38 -2.15 -7.02
N LEU A 235 5.59 -1.82 -8.04
CA LEU A 235 4.32 -1.13 -7.88
C LEU A 235 3.20 -2.06 -8.35
N VAL A 236 2.18 -2.25 -7.52
CA VAL A 236 1.08 -3.18 -7.80
C VAL A 236 -0.27 -2.46 -7.70
N SER A 237 -1.03 -2.47 -8.80
CA SER A 237 -2.37 -1.89 -8.90
C SER A 237 -3.44 -2.94 -8.59
N LEU A 238 -3.91 -3.01 -7.34
CA LEU A 238 -4.89 -4.02 -6.92
C LEU A 238 -6.29 -3.76 -7.50
N ASP A 239 -6.69 -2.50 -7.69
CA ASP A 239 -7.93 -2.13 -8.38
C ASP A 239 -7.96 -2.60 -9.85
N THR A 240 -6.81 -2.56 -10.52
CA THR A 240 -6.64 -3.13 -11.86
C THR A 240 -6.68 -4.66 -11.81
N PHE A 241 -6.00 -5.28 -10.83
CA PHE A 241 -6.02 -6.72 -10.62
C PHE A 241 -7.44 -7.26 -10.33
N ARG A 242 -8.28 -6.53 -9.60
CA ARG A 242 -9.70 -6.90 -9.34
C ARG A 242 -10.55 -7.10 -10.59
N LYS A 243 -10.13 -6.60 -11.74
CA LYS A 243 -10.85 -6.77 -13.03
C LYS A 243 -10.72 -8.18 -13.59
N TYR A 244 -9.74 -8.97 -13.14
CA TYR A 244 -9.58 -10.35 -13.55
C TYR A 244 -10.61 -11.24 -12.86
N ARG A 245 -11.15 -12.19 -13.63
CA ARG A 245 -12.15 -13.14 -13.15
C ARG A 245 -11.47 -14.31 -12.43
N TYR A 246 -12.22 -14.97 -11.57
CA TYR A 246 -11.77 -16.18 -10.90
C TYR A 246 -11.28 -17.28 -11.89
N SER A 247 -11.93 -17.42 -13.07
CA SER A 247 -11.46 -18.30 -14.12
C SER A 247 -10.07 -17.97 -14.64
N ASP A 248 -9.78 -16.66 -14.76
CA ASP A 248 -8.49 -16.19 -15.26
C ASP A 248 -7.38 -16.48 -14.24
N ILE A 249 -7.66 -16.29 -12.94
CA ILE A 249 -6.77 -16.64 -11.84
C ILE A 249 -6.50 -18.14 -11.81
N ARG A 250 -7.56 -18.97 -11.95
CA ARG A 250 -7.44 -20.42 -11.97
C ARG A 250 -6.58 -20.95 -13.11
N GLU A 251 -6.70 -20.33 -14.28
CA GLU A 251 -5.99 -20.73 -15.50
C GLU A 251 -4.64 -20.00 -15.67
N GLY A 252 -4.27 -19.10 -14.73
CA GLY A 252 -3.04 -18.32 -14.80
C GLY A 252 -3.02 -17.27 -15.91
N ARG A 253 -4.18 -16.90 -16.47
CA ARG A 253 -4.30 -15.93 -17.58
C ARG A 253 -4.22 -14.46 -17.17
N THR A 254 -3.67 -14.18 -16.00
CA THR A 254 -3.47 -12.82 -15.50
C THR A 254 -2.07 -12.31 -15.77
N GLU A 255 -1.22 -13.13 -16.37
CA GLU A 255 0.14 -12.72 -16.68
C GLU A 255 0.21 -11.95 -17.99
N ILE A 256 1.01 -10.89 -17.95
CA ILE A 256 1.34 -10.06 -19.08
C ILE A 256 2.42 -10.78 -19.88
N THR A 257 2.00 -11.71 -20.75
CA THR A 257 2.93 -12.49 -21.56
C THR A 257 3.38 -11.81 -22.86
N ASP A 258 2.74 -10.69 -23.24
CA ASP A 258 2.87 -10.12 -24.58
C ASP A 258 3.26 -8.64 -24.59
N TYR A 259 4.16 -8.20 -23.71
CA TYR A 259 4.81 -6.93 -23.96
C TYR A 259 6.09 -7.14 -24.74
N ASP A 260 6.16 -6.54 -25.92
CA ASP A 260 7.38 -6.14 -26.63
C ASP A 260 8.21 -5.11 -25.82
N TYR A 261 8.25 -5.31 -24.52
CA TYR A 261 9.33 -4.75 -23.75
C TYR A 261 10.52 -5.62 -24.08
N ASP A 262 11.63 -5.02 -24.48
CA ASP A 262 12.86 -5.72 -24.79
C ASP A 262 13.17 -6.75 -23.68
N SER A 263 12.56 -7.93 -23.82
CA SER A 263 12.61 -9.04 -22.86
C SER A 263 14.04 -9.53 -22.67
N SER A 264 14.96 -9.19 -23.58
CA SER A 264 16.38 -9.44 -23.44
C SER A 264 17.01 -8.73 -22.24
N GLN A 265 16.30 -7.75 -21.65
CA GLN A 265 16.80 -6.95 -20.54
C GLN A 265 16.05 -7.19 -19.21
N TYR A 266 14.86 -7.77 -19.26
CA TYR A 266 14.10 -8.20 -18.09
C TYR A 266 14.11 -9.73 -18.10
N ASN A 267 14.92 -10.33 -17.21
CA ASN A 267 15.00 -11.79 -17.09
C ASN A 267 13.76 -12.33 -16.35
N ASP A 268 12.55 -12.08 -16.91
CA ASP A 268 11.32 -12.72 -16.43
C ASP A 268 11.36 -14.25 -16.62
N GLU A 269 12.23 -14.73 -17.50
CA GLU A 269 12.56 -16.15 -17.64
C GLU A 269 13.18 -16.76 -16.36
N LEU A 270 13.73 -15.94 -15.44
CA LEU A 270 14.25 -16.41 -14.15
C LEU A 270 13.16 -16.48 -13.06
N VAL A 271 12.02 -15.83 -13.25
CA VAL A 271 10.92 -15.94 -12.30
C VAL A 271 10.26 -17.29 -12.48
N SER A 272 10.41 -18.17 -11.49
CA SER A 272 9.84 -19.51 -11.56
C SER A 272 8.31 -19.46 -11.65
N GLU A 273 7.72 -20.38 -12.38
CA GLU A 273 6.25 -20.55 -12.47
C GLU A 273 5.59 -20.63 -11.08
N LYS A 274 6.31 -21.18 -10.10
CA LYS A 274 5.87 -21.18 -8.71
C LYS A 274 5.71 -19.75 -8.17
N MET A 275 6.67 -18.86 -8.38
CA MET A 275 6.61 -17.48 -7.88
C MET A 275 5.50 -16.68 -8.56
N LYS A 276 5.28 -16.89 -9.85
CA LYS A 276 4.16 -16.30 -10.58
C LYS A 276 2.83 -16.75 -9.97
N ARG A 277 2.69 -18.05 -9.72
CA ARG A 277 1.51 -18.63 -9.07
C ARG A 277 1.33 -18.12 -7.64
N ASP A 278 2.40 -17.99 -6.86
CA ASP A 278 2.36 -17.44 -5.50
C ASP A 278 1.99 -15.95 -5.52
N ARG A 279 2.42 -15.18 -6.52
CA ARG A 279 1.98 -13.79 -6.72
C ARG A 279 0.47 -13.72 -6.93
N LEU A 280 -0.08 -14.52 -7.85
CA LEU A 280 -1.53 -14.61 -8.05
C LEU A 280 -2.28 -14.96 -6.78
N LYS A 281 -1.76 -15.94 -6.01
CA LYS A 281 -2.31 -16.34 -4.71
C LYS A 281 -2.47 -15.15 -3.76
N PHE A 282 -1.39 -14.42 -3.51
CA PHE A 282 -1.43 -13.32 -2.55
C PHE A 282 -2.20 -12.11 -3.05
N LEU A 283 -2.10 -11.76 -4.34
CA LEU A 283 -2.88 -10.65 -4.88
C LEU A 283 -4.38 -10.98 -4.85
N SER A 284 -4.78 -12.22 -5.16
CA SER A 284 -6.16 -12.67 -5.03
C SER A 284 -6.66 -12.64 -3.59
N LEU A 285 -5.81 -13.02 -2.63
CA LEU A 285 -6.13 -12.94 -1.21
C LEU A 285 -6.35 -11.50 -0.75
N PHE A 286 -5.53 -10.55 -1.23
CA PHE A 286 -5.66 -9.13 -0.86
C PHE A 286 -6.93 -8.47 -1.39
N VAL A 287 -7.46 -8.94 -2.51
CA VAL A 287 -8.70 -8.41 -3.08
C VAL A 287 -9.95 -9.16 -2.65
N ALA A 288 -9.80 -10.30 -1.96
CA ALA A 288 -10.93 -11.08 -1.43
C ALA A 288 -11.58 -10.37 -0.24
N GLU A 289 -12.88 -10.13 -0.32
CA GLU A 289 -13.65 -9.39 0.69
C GLU A 289 -14.53 -10.30 1.55
N THR A 290 -14.83 -11.50 1.07
CA THR A 290 -15.76 -12.42 1.72
C THR A 290 -15.13 -13.77 2.04
N PRO A 291 -15.59 -14.48 3.09
CA PRO A 291 -15.13 -15.83 3.38
C PRO A 291 -15.33 -16.80 2.20
N GLN A 292 -16.41 -16.64 1.45
CA GLN A 292 -16.73 -17.48 0.27
C GLN A 292 -15.72 -17.27 -0.87
N GLU A 293 -15.21 -16.06 -1.04
CA GLU A 293 -14.13 -15.80 -1.99
C GLU A 293 -12.84 -16.48 -1.56
N ILE A 294 -12.50 -16.43 -0.27
CA ILE A 294 -11.32 -17.14 0.27
C ILE A 294 -11.49 -18.66 0.08
N ASP A 295 -12.69 -19.21 0.33
CA ASP A 295 -12.96 -20.63 0.12
C ASP A 295 -12.74 -21.07 -1.33
N ARG A 296 -13.16 -20.24 -2.29
CA ARG A 296 -12.88 -20.48 -3.72
C ARG A 296 -11.40 -20.37 -4.05
N LEU A 297 -10.66 -19.46 -3.39
CA LEU A 297 -9.22 -19.37 -3.59
C LEU A 297 -8.49 -20.59 -3.03
N ILE A 298 -8.95 -21.18 -1.92
CA ILE A 298 -8.41 -22.42 -1.36
C ILE A 298 -8.56 -23.59 -2.34
N GLU A 299 -9.61 -23.64 -3.16
CA GLU A 299 -9.73 -24.65 -4.22
C GLU A 299 -8.59 -24.57 -5.25
N ILE A 300 -8.03 -23.37 -5.48
CA ILE A 300 -6.90 -23.15 -6.41
C ILE A 300 -5.55 -23.21 -5.67
N PHE A 301 -5.49 -22.64 -4.48
CA PHE A 301 -4.31 -22.46 -3.63
C PHE A 301 -4.55 -23.08 -2.25
N PRO A 302 -4.42 -24.41 -2.09
CA PRO A 302 -4.77 -25.09 -0.83
C PRO A 302 -4.00 -24.63 0.41
N ASP A 303 -2.82 -24.04 0.24
CA ASP A 303 -2.00 -23.48 1.33
C ASP A 303 -2.62 -22.22 1.97
N LEU A 304 -3.58 -21.56 1.31
CA LEU A 304 -4.39 -20.48 1.91
C LEU A 304 -5.31 -20.96 3.04
N GLU A 305 -5.51 -22.28 3.20
CA GLU A 305 -6.24 -22.82 4.34
C GLU A 305 -5.64 -22.35 5.67
N SER A 306 -4.32 -22.21 5.75
CA SER A 306 -3.64 -21.68 6.94
C SER A 306 -3.99 -20.20 7.22
N VAL A 307 -4.22 -19.41 6.18
CA VAL A 307 -4.67 -18.01 6.31
C VAL A 307 -6.12 -17.96 6.77
N ARG A 308 -6.97 -18.83 6.22
CA ARG A 308 -8.36 -18.94 6.63
C ARG A 308 -8.49 -19.32 8.11
N GLN A 309 -7.67 -20.27 8.57
CA GLN A 309 -7.64 -20.67 9.98
C GLN A 309 -7.23 -19.48 10.87
N ASP A 310 -6.18 -18.75 10.51
CA ASP A 310 -5.76 -17.55 11.23
C ASP A 310 -6.91 -16.51 11.29
N ILE A 311 -7.62 -16.27 10.18
CA ILE A 311 -8.77 -15.36 10.14
C ILE A 311 -9.91 -15.84 11.04
N ASN A 312 -10.20 -17.12 11.03
CA ASN A 312 -11.28 -17.70 11.84
C ASN A 312 -10.98 -17.65 13.35
N GLU A 313 -9.71 -17.78 13.76
CA GLU A 313 -9.32 -17.62 15.16
C GLU A 313 -9.71 -16.25 15.73
N TYR A 314 -9.74 -15.22 14.89
CA TYR A 314 -10.15 -13.87 15.29
C TYR A 314 -11.66 -13.75 15.57
N LEU A 315 -12.50 -14.65 15.05
CA LEU A 315 -13.92 -14.71 15.42
C LEU A 315 -14.11 -15.08 16.90
N GLU A 316 -13.15 -15.82 17.46
CA GLU A 316 -13.15 -16.20 18.89
C GLU A 316 -12.58 -15.10 19.80
N ARG A 317 -11.96 -14.05 19.21
CA ARG A 317 -11.30 -12.93 19.91
C ARG A 317 -11.89 -11.57 19.52
N PRO A 318 -13.18 -11.35 19.72
CA PRO A 318 -13.88 -10.16 19.18
C PRO A 318 -13.33 -8.84 19.73
N GLY A 319 -12.81 -8.81 20.97
CA GLY A 319 -12.19 -7.61 21.55
C GLY A 319 -10.85 -7.26 20.89
N GLU A 320 -10.03 -8.25 20.52
CA GLU A 320 -8.79 -8.03 19.79
C GLU A 320 -9.08 -7.47 18.39
N VAL A 321 -10.01 -8.09 17.69
CA VAL A 321 -10.44 -7.64 16.36
C VAL A 321 -11.04 -6.23 16.41
N LEU A 322 -11.84 -5.93 17.42
CA LEU A 322 -12.40 -4.59 17.63
C LEU A 322 -11.29 -3.53 17.77
N SER A 323 -10.23 -3.85 18.52
CA SER A 323 -9.05 -2.99 18.64
C SER A 323 -8.36 -2.77 17.29
N MET A 324 -8.19 -3.84 16.49
CA MET A 324 -7.60 -3.75 15.14
C MET A 324 -8.42 -2.87 14.20
N PHE A 325 -9.74 -3.01 14.19
CA PHE A 325 -10.62 -2.13 13.39
C PHE A 325 -10.55 -0.67 13.86
N SER A 326 -10.51 -0.44 15.17
CA SER A 326 -10.37 0.90 15.73
C SER A 326 -9.03 1.54 15.40
N GLU A 327 -7.94 0.77 15.45
CA GLU A 327 -6.60 1.23 15.08
C GLU A 327 -6.51 1.54 13.60
N ALA A 328 -7.02 0.66 12.73
CA ALA A 328 -7.08 0.90 11.30
C ALA A 328 -7.84 2.19 10.94
N LEU A 329 -8.98 2.45 11.61
CA LEU A 329 -9.71 3.71 11.43
C LEU A 329 -8.88 4.92 11.88
N ARG A 330 -8.19 4.85 13.02
CA ARG A 330 -7.34 5.95 13.49
C ARG A 330 -6.17 6.25 12.54
N ILE A 331 -5.55 5.21 11.98
CA ILE A 331 -4.49 5.38 10.99
C ILE A 331 -5.05 6.04 9.73
N LEU A 332 -6.21 5.60 9.26
CA LEU A 332 -6.87 6.18 8.08
C LEU A 332 -7.23 7.64 8.31
N ASP A 333 -7.83 7.98 9.47
CA ASP A 333 -8.20 9.35 9.83
C ASP A 333 -6.96 10.26 9.87
N ARG A 334 -5.86 9.79 10.47
CA ARG A 334 -4.59 10.52 10.51
C ARG A 334 -4.03 10.76 9.12
N ASN A 335 -3.92 9.71 8.30
CA ASN A 335 -3.37 9.81 6.95
C ASN A 335 -4.22 10.73 6.07
N THR A 336 -5.55 10.69 6.23
CA THR A 336 -6.47 11.59 5.53
C THR A 336 -6.28 13.05 5.96
N ALA A 337 -6.09 13.30 7.26
CA ALA A 337 -5.86 14.66 7.77
C ALA A 337 -4.52 15.22 7.27
N GLU A 338 -3.46 14.43 7.27
CA GLU A 338 -2.14 14.83 6.74
C GLU A 338 -2.24 15.17 5.25
N LEU A 339 -2.93 14.35 4.47
CA LEU A 339 -3.15 14.59 3.06
C LEU A 339 -3.96 15.87 2.80
N MET A 340 -5.00 16.15 3.61
CA MET A 340 -5.76 17.40 3.51
C MET A 340 -4.89 18.63 3.79
N VAL A 341 -3.99 18.53 4.77
CA VAL A 341 -3.04 19.61 5.07
C VAL A 341 -2.11 19.87 3.90
N ASP A 342 -1.58 18.83 3.28
CA ASP A 342 -0.67 18.99 2.14
C ASP A 342 -1.39 19.58 0.93
N ARG A 343 -2.61 19.15 0.62
CA ARG A 343 -3.45 19.78 -0.41
C ARG A 343 -3.71 21.26 -0.14
N MET A 344 -4.05 21.62 1.10
CA MET A 344 -4.26 23.02 1.43
C MET A 344 -2.99 23.86 1.23
N LYS A 345 -1.81 23.30 1.49
CA LYS A 345 -0.53 23.97 1.20
C LYS A 345 -0.33 24.18 -0.28
N ASP A 346 -0.57 23.15 -1.11
CA ASP A 346 -0.44 23.23 -2.56
C ASP A 346 -1.42 24.25 -3.16
N GLU A 347 -2.68 24.22 -2.70
CA GLU A 347 -3.69 25.21 -3.11
C GLU A 347 -3.31 26.64 -2.69
N MET A 348 -2.80 26.81 -1.47
CA MET A 348 -2.30 28.12 -1.00
C MET A 348 -1.14 28.62 -1.86
N GLU A 349 -0.23 27.75 -2.23
CA GLU A 349 0.92 28.13 -3.07
C GLU A 349 0.47 28.51 -4.49
N ALA A 350 -0.43 27.73 -5.09
CA ALA A 350 -1.05 28.04 -6.37
C ALA A 350 -1.81 29.38 -6.35
N LEU A 351 -2.61 29.64 -5.30
CA LEU A 351 -3.31 30.89 -5.11
C LEU A 351 -2.36 32.07 -4.93
N LYS A 352 -1.21 31.84 -4.28
CA LYS A 352 -0.19 32.88 -4.09
C LYS A 352 0.44 33.28 -5.43
N VAL A 353 0.81 32.29 -6.26
CA VAL A 353 1.33 32.53 -7.62
C VAL A 353 0.30 33.30 -8.44
N GLN A 354 -0.95 32.86 -8.46
CA GLN A 354 -2.03 33.52 -9.19
C GLN A 354 -2.26 34.97 -8.73
N LYS A 355 -2.18 35.20 -7.40
CA LYS A 355 -2.27 36.54 -6.84
C LYS A 355 -1.13 37.45 -7.29
N ASP A 356 0.08 36.92 -7.36
CA ASP A 356 1.24 37.71 -7.77
C ASP A 356 1.22 38.00 -9.28
N GLU A 357 0.73 37.07 -10.12
CA GLU A 357 0.44 37.30 -11.53
C GLU A 357 -0.63 38.37 -11.74
N LEU A 358 -1.74 38.30 -10.99
CA LEU A 358 -2.81 39.31 -11.05
C LEU A 358 -2.32 40.68 -10.61
N LYS A 359 -1.41 40.77 -9.64
CA LYS A 359 -0.79 42.05 -9.24
C LYS A 359 0.06 42.63 -10.37
N ALA A 360 0.89 41.80 -10.99
CA ALA A 360 1.71 42.23 -12.12
C ALA A 360 0.86 42.75 -13.29
N GLN A 361 -0.22 42.03 -13.64
CA GLN A 361 -1.18 42.46 -14.64
C GLN A 361 -1.88 43.78 -14.27
N ASN A 362 -2.25 43.98 -13.02
CA ASN A 362 -2.85 45.21 -12.54
C ASN A 362 -1.88 46.41 -12.63
N GLU A 363 -0.58 46.20 -12.31
CA GLU A 363 0.45 47.25 -12.45
C GLU A 363 0.67 47.62 -13.92
N GLU A 364 0.70 46.64 -14.80
CA GLU A 364 0.81 46.86 -16.25
C GLU A 364 -0.41 47.61 -16.79
N LEU A 365 -1.62 47.25 -16.38
CA LEU A 365 -2.86 47.93 -16.78
C LEU A 365 -2.89 49.38 -16.28
N LYS A 366 -2.42 49.65 -15.04
CA LYS A 366 -2.33 50.99 -14.49
C LYS A 366 -1.35 51.84 -15.31
N SER A 367 -0.16 51.30 -15.58
CA SER A 367 0.84 52.01 -16.41
C SER A 367 0.27 52.34 -17.82
N SER A 368 -0.37 51.38 -18.46
CA SER A 368 -1.02 51.59 -19.76
C SER A 368 -2.19 52.63 -19.71
N SER A 369 -2.93 52.64 -18.59
CA SER A 369 -3.97 53.65 -18.37
C SER A 369 -3.40 55.06 -18.22
N GLU A 370 -2.33 55.22 -17.40
CA GLU A 370 -1.64 56.48 -17.21
C GLU A 370 -1.04 57.03 -18.52
N GLU A 371 -0.46 56.16 -19.37
CA GLU A 371 0.05 56.54 -20.70
C GLU A 371 -1.07 57.04 -21.60
N LYS A 372 -2.22 56.36 -21.62
CA LYS A 372 -3.40 56.76 -22.40
C LYS A 372 -3.97 58.09 -21.90
N ASP A 373 -4.06 58.29 -20.61
CA ASP A 373 -4.54 59.52 -20.03
C ASP A 373 -3.60 60.73 -20.35
N ALA A 374 -2.30 60.48 -20.33
CA ALA A 374 -1.31 61.47 -20.77
C ALA A 374 -1.43 61.82 -22.27
N GLU A 375 -1.66 60.81 -23.10
CA GLU A 375 -1.87 61.04 -24.55
C GLU A 375 -3.21 61.79 -24.84
N ILE A 376 -4.27 61.42 -24.12
CA ILE A 376 -5.56 62.14 -24.20
C ILE A 376 -5.39 63.62 -23.80
N ALA A 377 -4.64 63.90 -22.71
CA ALA A 377 -4.36 65.27 -22.28
C ALA A 377 -3.56 66.06 -23.35
N ARG A 378 -2.57 65.40 -23.98
CA ARG A 378 -1.80 65.96 -25.08
C ARG A 378 -2.64 66.31 -26.30
N LEU A 379 -3.49 65.38 -26.72
CA LEU A 379 -4.40 65.57 -27.86
C LEU A 379 -5.43 66.64 -27.62
N LYS A 380 -5.97 66.78 -26.39
CA LYS A 380 -6.89 67.85 -25.99
C LYS A 380 -6.19 69.23 -26.13
N LYS A 381 -4.94 69.33 -25.68
CA LYS A 381 -4.17 70.60 -25.79
C LYS A 381 -3.90 71.00 -27.22
N LEU A 382 -3.57 70.06 -28.08
CA LEU A 382 -3.39 70.31 -29.54
C LEU A 382 -4.68 70.76 -30.21
N LEU A 383 -5.85 70.20 -29.84
CA LEU A 383 -7.16 70.59 -30.35
C LEU A 383 -7.52 72.02 -29.88
N GLU A 384 -7.22 72.40 -28.68
CA GLU A 384 -7.43 73.76 -28.17
C GLU A 384 -6.51 74.81 -28.88
N GLU A 385 -5.30 74.43 -29.26
CA GLU A 385 -4.36 75.23 -30.03
C GLU A 385 -4.79 75.41 -31.50
N GLN A 386 -5.44 74.41 -32.13
CA GLN A 386 -5.97 74.48 -33.49
C GLN A 386 -7.30 75.25 -33.61
N ASN A 387 -8.03 75.43 -32.52
CA ASN A 387 -9.30 76.16 -32.52
C ASN A 387 -9.15 77.61 -32.13
N LYS A 388 -7.93 78.11 -31.98
CA LYS A 388 -7.58 79.53 -31.80
C LYS A 388 -7.02 80.12 -33.07
#